data_a106f3c06ead9ac4396c5acd21214ebb
#
_entry.id   a106f3c06ead9ac4396c5acd21214ebb
#
_cell.length_a   1.000
_cell.length_b   1.000
_cell.length_c   1.000
_cell.angle_alpha   90.00
_cell.angle_beta   90.00
_cell.angle_gamma   90.00
#
_symmetry.space_group_name_H-M   'P 1'
#
loop_
_entity.id
_entity.type
_entity.pdbx_description
1 polymer ?
#
loop_
_entity_poly.entity_id
_entity_poly.type
_entity_poly.pdbx_seq_one_letter_code
_entity_poly.pdbx_strand_id
1 'polypeptide(L)'
;RIIVVTESIFSMDGDETDLAELVRIKQQFSKVMLYVDEAHAIGVRGEQGLGCAQQYGVINEIDFLVGTFGKALASVGGYLICHAIIRDYLINSMRPLIFSTAQPPICMAWTNFIFQKVLELNQQRQHLQQISQYLQQAVQAKGFACPSTSHIVPVIMGESKKTVDKAKALQQQGFYIMPVRP
;
A
#
# COMPACT_ATOMS: atom_id res chain seq x y z
N ARG A 1 23.70 6.41 11.14
CA ARG A 1 22.65 5.49 10.69
C ARG A 1 21.81 6.18 9.62
N ILE A 2 21.32 5.44 8.66
CA ILE A 2 20.48 5.92 7.54
C ILE A 2 19.21 5.10 7.59
N ILE A 3 18.07 5.76 7.50
CA ILE A 3 16.76 5.11 7.31
C ILE A 3 16.33 5.44 5.89
N VAL A 4 16.16 4.42 5.05
CA VAL A 4 15.56 4.52 3.73
C VAL A 4 14.07 4.32 3.88
N VAL A 5 13.28 5.30 3.48
CA VAL A 5 11.81 5.30 3.60
C VAL A 5 11.22 5.22 2.21
N THR A 6 10.31 4.27 2.00
CA THR A 6 9.59 4.12 0.73
C THR A 6 8.19 3.56 0.97
N GLU A 7 7.29 3.73 -0.01
CA GLU A 7 6.10 2.89 -0.16
C GLU A 7 6.45 1.68 -1.03
N SER A 8 5.80 0.55 -0.81
CA SER A 8 5.92 -0.61 -1.69
C SER A 8 5.12 -0.42 -2.98
N ILE A 9 3.97 0.25 -2.89
CA ILE A 9 3.14 0.71 -4.02
C ILE A 9 2.79 2.17 -3.76
N PHE A 10 3.14 3.07 -4.68
CA PHE A 10 2.84 4.48 -4.56
C PHE A 10 1.39 4.81 -4.91
N SER A 11 0.77 5.63 -4.08
CA SER A 11 -0.67 5.90 -4.14
C SER A 11 -1.15 6.63 -5.39
N MET A 12 -0.29 7.46 -6.00
CA MET A 12 -0.68 8.34 -7.10
C MET A 12 -0.48 7.67 -8.46
N ASP A 13 0.67 7.06 -8.66
CA ASP A 13 1.08 6.52 -9.95
C ASP A 13 0.88 5.00 -10.03
N GLY A 14 0.73 4.33 -8.88
CA GLY A 14 0.55 2.89 -8.82
C GLY A 14 1.80 2.09 -9.17
N ASP A 15 2.94 2.74 -9.24
CA ASP A 15 4.23 2.12 -9.44
C ASP A 15 4.73 1.41 -8.17
N GLU A 16 5.62 0.46 -8.34
CA GLU A 16 6.14 -0.39 -7.26
C GLU A 16 7.62 -0.14 -7.03
N THR A 17 8.01 -0.14 -5.75
CA THR A 17 9.42 -0.16 -5.37
C THR A 17 10.00 -1.57 -5.51
N ASP A 18 11.17 -1.69 -6.09
CA ASP A 18 11.94 -2.94 -6.07
C ASP A 18 12.53 -3.17 -4.66
N LEU A 19 11.72 -3.83 -3.81
CA LEU A 19 12.10 -4.13 -2.43
C LEU A 19 13.26 -5.13 -2.36
N ALA A 20 13.38 -6.03 -3.33
CA ALA A 20 14.48 -7.01 -3.36
C ALA A 20 15.81 -6.29 -3.59
N GLU A 21 15.83 -5.31 -4.51
CA GLU A 21 17.01 -4.50 -4.77
C GLU A 21 17.36 -3.62 -3.55
N LEU A 22 16.37 -3.01 -2.89
CA LEU A 22 16.62 -2.24 -1.66
C LEU A 22 17.22 -3.09 -0.55
N VAL A 23 16.76 -4.32 -0.37
CA VAL A 23 17.34 -5.27 0.59
C VAL A 23 18.77 -5.63 0.19
N ARG A 24 19.05 -5.86 -1.09
CA ARG A 24 20.40 -6.12 -1.59
C ARG A 24 21.34 -4.94 -1.31
N ILE A 25 20.86 -3.71 -1.46
CA ILE A 25 21.62 -2.50 -1.13
C ILE A 25 21.85 -2.43 0.39
N LYS A 26 20.79 -2.61 1.20
CA LYS A 26 20.90 -2.61 2.67
C LYS A 26 21.97 -3.57 3.17
N GLN A 27 22.04 -4.77 2.62
CA GLN A 27 23.03 -5.79 3.02
C GLN A 27 24.49 -5.35 2.81
N GLN A 28 24.74 -4.37 1.95
CA GLN A 28 26.07 -3.81 1.73
C GLN A 28 26.47 -2.75 2.77
N PHE A 29 25.52 -2.25 3.56
CA PHE A 29 25.72 -1.13 4.47
C PHE A 29 25.15 -1.41 5.86
N SER A 30 26.00 -1.77 6.83
CA SER A 30 25.60 -2.16 8.19
C SER A 30 24.82 -1.10 9.00
N LYS A 31 24.75 0.14 8.52
CA LYS A 31 24.07 1.25 9.19
C LYS A 31 22.77 1.67 8.50
N VAL A 32 22.35 0.97 7.44
CA VAL A 32 21.11 1.22 6.71
C VAL A 32 19.97 0.40 7.31
N MET A 33 18.83 1.03 7.48
CA MET A 33 17.57 0.41 7.91
C MET A 33 16.49 0.75 6.85
N LEU A 34 15.59 -0.20 6.60
CA LEU A 34 14.48 -0.02 5.66
C LEU A 34 13.18 0.21 6.42
N TYR A 35 12.51 1.30 6.06
CA TYR A 35 11.14 1.62 6.46
C TYR A 35 10.25 1.51 5.23
N VAL A 36 9.36 0.53 5.20
CA VAL A 36 8.49 0.24 4.05
C VAL A 36 7.04 0.40 4.45
N ASP A 37 6.31 1.26 3.74
CA ASP A 37 4.87 1.40 3.88
C ASP A 37 4.15 0.49 2.87
N GLU A 38 3.40 -0.47 3.40
CA GLU A 38 2.59 -1.44 2.66
C GLU A 38 1.10 -1.06 2.62
N ALA A 39 0.75 0.19 2.91
CA ALA A 39 -0.64 0.62 3.03
C ALA A 39 -1.49 0.35 1.77
N HIS A 40 -0.87 0.34 0.59
CA HIS A 40 -1.51 -0.01 -0.68
C HIS A 40 -1.32 -1.46 -1.10
N ALA A 41 -0.50 -2.23 -0.39
CA ALA A 41 -0.19 -3.61 -0.76
C ALA A 41 -0.76 -4.66 0.21
N ILE A 42 -0.94 -4.31 1.49
CA ILE A 42 -1.60 -5.19 2.48
C ILE A 42 -3.00 -5.60 1.99
N GLY A 43 -3.32 -6.88 2.07
CA GLY A 43 -4.57 -7.46 1.57
C GLY A 43 -4.59 -7.71 0.05
N VAL A 44 -3.69 -7.10 -0.71
CA VAL A 44 -3.70 -7.06 -2.18
C VAL A 44 -2.56 -7.84 -2.81
N ARG A 45 -1.37 -7.81 -2.22
CA ARG A 45 -0.14 -8.43 -2.72
C ARG A 45 0.34 -9.55 -1.81
N GLY A 46 1.08 -10.48 -2.38
CA GLY A 46 1.58 -11.67 -1.69
C GLY A 46 0.56 -12.81 -1.63
N GLU A 47 1.02 -14.01 -1.42
CA GLU A 47 0.20 -15.23 -1.42
C GLU A 47 -0.91 -15.16 -0.33
N GLN A 48 -0.55 -14.70 0.85
CA GLN A 48 -1.47 -14.53 1.97
C GLN A 48 -2.01 -13.09 2.08
N GLY A 49 -1.64 -12.20 1.15
CA GLY A 49 -2.03 -10.79 1.22
C GLY A 49 -1.24 -9.96 2.23
N LEU A 50 -0.02 -10.36 2.59
CA LEU A 50 0.82 -9.63 3.54
C LEU A 50 1.66 -8.52 2.89
N GLY A 51 1.44 -8.23 1.62
CA GLY A 51 2.07 -7.12 0.91
C GLY A 51 3.18 -7.52 -0.07
N CYS A 52 3.83 -6.52 -0.65
CA CYS A 52 4.92 -6.71 -1.60
C CYS A 52 6.16 -7.35 -0.94
N ALA A 53 6.45 -7.03 0.31
CA ALA A 53 7.57 -7.63 1.03
C ALA A 53 7.41 -9.16 1.16
N GLN A 54 6.17 -9.66 1.35
CA GLN A 54 5.89 -11.09 1.27
C GLN A 54 6.05 -11.61 -0.16
N GLN A 55 5.50 -10.90 -1.14
CA GLN A 55 5.54 -11.31 -2.55
C GLN A 55 6.96 -11.53 -3.05
N TYR A 56 7.89 -10.67 -2.62
CA TYR A 56 9.31 -10.74 -3.00
C TYR A 56 10.16 -11.59 -2.04
N GLY A 57 9.55 -12.18 -0.99
CA GLY A 57 10.25 -13.03 -0.03
C GLY A 57 11.23 -12.28 0.90
N VAL A 58 11.05 -10.96 1.06
CA VAL A 58 11.96 -10.10 1.81
C VAL A 58 11.35 -9.51 3.09
N ILE A 59 10.19 -9.99 3.51
CA ILE A 59 9.45 -9.42 4.64
C ILE A 59 10.26 -9.39 5.95
N ASN A 60 11.11 -10.38 6.18
CA ASN A 60 11.95 -10.46 7.37
C ASN A 60 13.20 -9.55 7.32
N GLU A 61 13.48 -8.96 6.16
CA GLU A 61 14.60 -8.05 5.95
C GLU A 61 14.21 -6.58 6.16
N ILE A 62 12.92 -6.29 6.31
CA ILE A 62 12.41 -4.95 6.54
C ILE A 62 12.48 -4.63 8.03
N ASP A 63 13.11 -3.50 8.39
CA ASP A 63 13.29 -3.11 9.80
C ASP A 63 12.03 -2.48 10.38
N PHE A 64 11.29 -1.74 9.56
CA PHE A 64 10.02 -1.10 9.90
C PHE A 64 9.01 -1.36 8.79
N LEU A 65 8.12 -2.31 8.99
CA LEU A 65 7.02 -2.60 8.08
C LEU A 65 5.75 -1.92 8.60
N VAL A 66 5.22 -1.00 7.82
CA VAL A 66 4.06 -0.19 8.20
C VAL A 66 2.90 -0.47 7.26
N GLY A 67 1.70 -0.31 7.75
CA GLY A 67 0.51 -0.38 6.92
C GLY A 67 -0.69 0.23 7.64
N THR A 68 -1.81 0.26 6.93
CA THR A 68 -3.06 0.84 7.41
C THR A 68 -4.17 -0.20 7.51
N PHE A 69 -5.03 -0.02 8.49
CA PHE A 69 -6.29 -0.76 8.57
C PHE A 69 -7.41 -0.10 7.75
N GLY A 70 -7.21 1.14 7.28
CA GLY A 70 -8.24 1.97 6.65
C GLY A 70 -8.49 1.71 5.17
N LYS A 71 -7.79 0.77 4.53
CA LYS A 71 -7.94 0.43 3.11
C LYS A 71 -8.50 -0.99 2.96
N ALA A 72 -7.71 -1.95 2.49
CA ALA A 72 -8.16 -3.33 2.25
C ALA A 72 -8.69 -4.04 3.51
N LEU A 73 -8.25 -3.62 4.70
CA LEU A 73 -8.74 -4.18 5.96
C LEU A 73 -10.04 -3.55 6.49
N ALA A 74 -10.61 -2.56 5.78
CA ALA A 74 -11.91 -1.95 6.05
C ALA A 74 -12.15 -1.57 7.52
N SER A 75 -11.11 -1.02 8.18
CA SER A 75 -11.12 -0.66 9.60
C SER A 75 -10.47 0.72 9.81
N VAL A 76 -10.01 1.02 11.03
CA VAL A 76 -9.36 2.29 11.40
C VAL A 76 -8.01 2.04 12.03
N GLY A 77 -7.09 3.00 11.83
CA GLY A 77 -5.74 2.96 12.40
C GLY A 77 -4.71 2.35 11.47
N GLY A 78 -3.60 1.96 12.04
CA GLY A 78 -2.47 1.36 11.33
C GLY A 78 -1.63 0.49 12.25
N TYR A 79 -0.61 -0.08 11.69
CA TYR A 79 0.32 -0.94 12.41
C TYR A 79 1.76 -0.62 12.02
N LEU A 80 2.65 -0.90 12.94
CA LEU A 80 4.09 -0.92 12.73
C LEU A 80 4.63 -2.26 13.22
N ILE A 81 5.29 -2.99 12.35
CA ILE A 81 5.99 -4.23 12.68
C ILE A 81 7.49 -3.92 12.65
N CYS A 82 8.18 -4.26 13.73
CA CYS A 82 9.63 -4.05 13.87
C CYS A 82 10.21 -5.04 14.89
N HIS A 83 11.53 -5.04 15.02
CA HIS A 83 12.21 -5.85 16.04
C HIS A 83 11.76 -5.48 17.46
N ALA A 84 11.66 -6.46 18.37
CA ALA A 84 11.16 -6.29 19.73
C ALA A 84 11.84 -5.16 20.52
N ILE A 85 13.15 -5.01 20.39
CA ILE A 85 13.92 -3.94 21.04
C ILE A 85 13.45 -2.56 20.56
N ILE A 86 13.16 -2.41 19.27
CA ILE A 86 12.65 -1.15 18.69
C ILE A 86 11.23 -0.89 19.21
N ARG A 87 10.37 -1.90 19.21
CA ARG A 87 9.01 -1.81 19.78
C ARG A 87 9.04 -1.32 21.22
N ASP A 88 9.87 -1.93 22.06
CA ASP A 88 9.97 -1.58 23.48
C ASP A 88 10.50 -0.15 23.68
N TYR A 89 11.43 0.30 22.84
CA TYR A 89 11.87 1.69 22.80
C TYR A 89 10.72 2.64 22.38
N LEU A 90 9.98 2.32 21.34
CA LEU A 90 8.88 3.15 20.84
C LEU A 90 7.73 3.29 21.84
N ILE A 91 7.37 2.23 22.57
CA ILE A 91 6.35 2.27 23.63
C ILE A 91 6.70 3.31 24.70
N ASN A 92 7.99 3.52 24.97
CA ASN A 92 8.47 4.44 26.01
C ASN A 92 8.89 5.83 25.50
N SER A 93 9.01 6.03 24.18
CA SER A 93 9.55 7.27 23.62
C SER A 93 8.72 7.89 22.50
N MET A 94 7.85 7.12 21.87
CA MET A 94 7.03 7.59 20.73
C MET A 94 5.83 8.38 21.23
N ARG A 95 5.96 9.72 21.25
CA ARG A 95 4.91 10.64 21.75
C ARG A 95 3.52 10.40 21.12
N PRO A 96 3.35 10.22 19.80
CA PRO A 96 2.05 9.92 19.23
C PRO A 96 1.40 8.63 19.75
N LEU A 97 2.18 7.63 20.13
CA LEU A 97 1.66 6.40 20.74
C LEU A 97 1.28 6.62 22.21
N ILE A 98 2.15 7.29 22.99
CA ILE A 98 1.97 7.51 24.44
C ILE A 98 0.76 8.41 24.73
N PHE A 99 0.56 9.45 23.92
CA PHE A 99 -0.46 10.49 24.13
C PHE A 99 -1.69 10.32 23.24
N SER A 100 -1.86 9.18 22.60
CA SER A 100 -3.06 8.83 21.84
C SER A 100 -4.04 8.01 22.67
N THR A 101 -5.33 8.24 22.43
CA THR A 101 -6.38 7.35 22.96
C THR A 101 -6.31 6.00 22.27
N ALA A 102 -6.45 4.94 23.04
CA ALA A 102 -6.48 3.58 22.50
C ALA A 102 -7.65 3.38 21.51
N GLN A 103 -7.44 2.50 20.54
CA GLN A 103 -8.49 2.08 19.62
C GLN A 103 -9.64 1.41 20.38
N PRO A 104 -10.91 1.68 19.99
CA PRO A 104 -12.04 0.95 20.57
C PRO A 104 -11.89 -0.56 20.41
N PRO A 105 -12.20 -1.37 21.44
CA PRO A 105 -12.07 -2.84 21.35
C PRO A 105 -12.82 -3.46 20.18
N ILE A 106 -13.98 -2.91 19.82
CA ILE A 106 -14.76 -3.38 18.67
C ILE A 106 -14.00 -3.19 17.34
N CYS A 107 -13.26 -2.09 17.18
CA CYS A 107 -12.43 -1.87 15.98
C CYS A 107 -11.30 -2.89 15.91
N MET A 108 -10.67 -3.22 17.02
CA MET A 108 -9.62 -4.22 17.08
C MET A 108 -10.15 -5.63 16.79
N ALA A 109 -11.32 -5.99 17.35
CA ALA A 109 -11.97 -7.26 17.06
C ALA A 109 -12.36 -7.38 15.58
N TRP A 110 -12.92 -6.31 15.01
CA TRP A 110 -13.23 -6.22 13.58
C TRP A 110 -11.98 -6.35 12.71
N THR A 111 -10.92 -5.60 13.02
CA THR A 111 -9.65 -5.66 12.28
C THR A 111 -9.10 -7.08 12.26
N ASN A 112 -9.08 -7.74 13.42
CA ASN A 112 -8.62 -9.13 13.51
C ASN A 112 -9.48 -10.08 12.68
N PHE A 113 -10.81 -9.95 12.75
CA PHE A 113 -11.74 -10.76 11.94
C PHE A 113 -11.48 -10.59 10.44
N ILE A 114 -11.38 -9.33 9.96
CA ILE A 114 -11.10 -9.05 8.53
C ILE A 114 -9.71 -9.54 8.14
N PHE A 115 -8.70 -9.34 8.98
CA PHE A 115 -7.34 -9.81 8.70
C PHE A 115 -7.31 -11.33 8.48
N GLN A 116 -7.96 -12.12 9.35
CA GLN A 116 -8.06 -13.57 9.16
C GLN A 116 -8.75 -13.93 7.84
N LYS A 117 -9.80 -13.19 7.45
CA LYS A 117 -10.47 -13.41 6.17
C LYS A 117 -9.58 -13.07 4.98
N VAL A 118 -8.83 -11.98 5.05
CA VAL A 118 -7.92 -11.55 3.98
C VAL A 118 -6.87 -12.62 3.64
N LEU A 119 -6.39 -13.37 4.64
CA LEU A 119 -5.42 -14.44 4.39
C LEU A 119 -5.95 -15.51 3.42
N GLU A 120 -7.27 -15.74 3.42
CA GLU A 120 -7.95 -16.76 2.60
C GLU A 120 -8.34 -16.26 1.19
N LEU A 121 -8.25 -14.96 0.88
CA LEU A 121 -8.79 -14.32 -0.33
C LEU A 121 -7.82 -14.39 -1.53
N ASN A 122 -7.13 -15.50 -1.75
CA ASN A 122 -6.16 -15.61 -2.85
C ASN A 122 -6.82 -15.49 -4.24
N GLN A 123 -7.99 -16.11 -4.44
CA GLN A 123 -8.72 -16.02 -5.72
C GLN A 123 -9.12 -14.59 -6.04
N GLN A 124 -9.56 -13.81 -5.05
CA GLN A 124 -9.93 -12.41 -5.21
C GLN A 124 -8.71 -11.55 -5.55
N ARG A 125 -7.56 -11.81 -4.95
CA ARG A 125 -6.29 -11.15 -5.31
C ARG A 125 -5.88 -11.43 -6.76
N GLN A 126 -5.97 -12.68 -7.18
CA GLN A 126 -5.69 -13.07 -8.58
C GLN A 126 -6.66 -12.39 -9.55
N HIS A 127 -7.95 -12.36 -9.22
CA HIS A 127 -8.95 -11.66 -10.03
C HIS A 127 -8.64 -10.16 -10.12
N LEU A 128 -8.34 -9.50 -8.99
CA LEU A 128 -7.95 -8.09 -8.97
C LEU A 128 -6.74 -7.83 -9.87
N GLN A 129 -5.73 -8.69 -9.82
CA GLN A 129 -4.56 -8.58 -10.70
C GLN A 129 -4.93 -8.66 -12.17
N GLN A 130 -5.79 -9.62 -12.55
CA GLN A 130 -6.24 -9.80 -13.94
C GLN A 130 -6.99 -8.58 -14.47
N ILE A 131 -7.98 -8.07 -13.69
CA ILE A 131 -8.76 -6.90 -14.14
C ILE A 131 -7.91 -5.62 -14.16
N SER A 132 -6.93 -5.49 -13.25
CA SER A 132 -6.00 -4.35 -13.25
C SER A 132 -5.11 -4.37 -14.49
N GLN A 133 -4.54 -5.51 -14.85
CA GLN A 133 -3.74 -5.68 -16.07
C GLN A 133 -4.58 -5.40 -17.33
N TYR A 134 -5.80 -5.90 -17.38
CA TYR A 134 -6.72 -5.63 -18.48
C TYR A 134 -6.96 -4.11 -18.64
N LEU A 135 -7.24 -3.41 -17.54
CA LEU A 135 -7.48 -1.96 -17.57
C LEU A 135 -6.22 -1.19 -17.98
N GLN A 136 -5.05 -1.55 -17.45
CA GLN A 136 -3.76 -0.95 -17.83
C GLN A 136 -3.52 -1.06 -19.35
N GLN A 137 -3.68 -2.25 -19.89
CA GLN A 137 -3.51 -2.51 -21.33
C GLN A 137 -4.52 -1.72 -22.17
N ALA A 138 -5.79 -1.65 -21.73
CA ALA A 138 -6.82 -0.91 -22.42
C ALA A 138 -6.55 0.62 -22.43
N VAL A 139 -6.05 1.17 -21.32
CA VAL A 139 -5.66 2.57 -21.18
C VAL A 139 -4.48 2.88 -22.10
N GLN A 140 -3.43 2.05 -22.10
CA GLN A 140 -2.25 2.20 -22.94
C GLN A 140 -2.60 2.06 -24.43
N ALA A 141 -3.45 1.11 -24.79
CA ALA A 141 -3.92 0.93 -26.18
C ALA A 141 -4.71 2.14 -26.73
N LYS A 142 -5.27 2.96 -25.84
CA LYS A 142 -5.92 4.24 -26.20
C LYS A 142 -4.94 5.42 -26.24
N GLY A 143 -3.65 5.20 -26.06
CA GLY A 143 -2.60 6.21 -26.11
C GLY A 143 -2.45 7.04 -24.82
N PHE A 144 -3.07 6.64 -23.72
CA PHE A 144 -2.86 7.32 -22.44
C PHE A 144 -1.62 6.78 -21.72
N ALA A 145 -0.89 7.66 -21.05
CA ALA A 145 0.18 7.26 -20.15
C ALA A 145 -0.40 6.56 -18.91
N CYS A 146 0.13 5.39 -18.59
CA CYS A 146 -0.21 4.62 -17.40
C CYS A 146 1.10 4.04 -16.83
N PRO A 147 1.69 4.68 -15.82
CA PRO A 147 2.95 4.23 -15.20
C PRO A 147 2.75 3.04 -14.28
N SER A 148 1.53 2.73 -13.92
CA SER A 148 1.20 1.73 -12.91
C SER A 148 1.61 0.31 -13.30
N THR A 149 2.10 -0.41 -12.32
CA THR A 149 2.32 -1.87 -12.32
C THR A 149 1.40 -2.59 -11.31
N SER A 150 0.50 -1.84 -10.66
CA SER A 150 -0.36 -2.34 -9.58
C SER A 150 -1.86 -2.26 -9.92
N HIS A 151 -2.69 -2.45 -8.90
CA HIS A 151 -4.15 -2.31 -8.99
C HIS A 151 -4.62 -0.84 -9.03
N ILE A 152 -3.74 0.11 -8.76
CA ILE A 152 -4.00 1.55 -8.89
C ILE A 152 -3.69 1.92 -10.35
N VAL A 153 -4.71 2.26 -11.14
CA VAL A 153 -4.56 2.50 -12.57
C VAL A 153 -4.92 3.95 -12.89
N PRO A 154 -3.95 4.88 -12.84
CA PRO A 154 -4.18 6.28 -13.17
C PRO A 154 -4.30 6.48 -14.68
N VAL A 155 -5.11 7.46 -15.09
CA VAL A 155 -5.13 8.01 -16.43
C VAL A 155 -4.67 9.46 -16.37
N ILE A 156 -3.48 9.73 -16.86
CA ILE A 156 -2.83 11.04 -16.75
C ILE A 156 -3.47 12.01 -17.74
N MET A 157 -4.09 13.07 -17.22
CA MET A 157 -4.80 14.10 -18.03
C MET A 157 -4.00 15.41 -18.17
N GLY A 158 -3.00 15.64 -17.30
CA GLY A 158 -2.13 16.82 -17.29
C GLY A 158 -2.69 18.00 -16.50
N GLU A 159 -3.82 18.58 -16.93
CA GLU A 159 -4.37 19.78 -16.32
C GLU A 159 -5.48 19.49 -15.30
N SER A 160 -5.45 20.14 -14.13
CA SER A 160 -6.42 19.94 -13.05
C SER A 160 -7.87 20.20 -13.51
N LYS A 161 -8.13 21.29 -14.24
CA LYS A 161 -9.46 21.60 -14.75
C LYS A 161 -9.98 20.51 -15.69
N LYS A 162 -9.15 20.11 -16.64
CA LYS A 162 -9.47 19.06 -17.62
C LYS A 162 -9.75 17.70 -16.93
N THR A 163 -8.99 17.39 -15.90
CA THR A 163 -9.18 16.19 -15.06
C THR A 163 -10.55 16.21 -14.38
N VAL A 164 -10.92 17.34 -13.75
CA VAL A 164 -12.22 17.49 -13.08
C VAL A 164 -13.38 17.40 -14.07
N ASP A 165 -13.30 18.12 -15.18
CA ASP A 165 -14.37 18.15 -16.19
C ASP A 165 -14.58 16.75 -16.79
N LYS A 166 -13.49 16.01 -17.06
CA LYS A 166 -13.57 14.65 -17.59
C LYS A 166 -14.14 13.67 -16.57
N ALA A 167 -13.72 13.76 -15.30
CA ALA A 167 -14.25 12.91 -14.24
C ALA A 167 -15.78 13.13 -14.07
N LYS A 168 -16.24 14.40 -14.05
CA LYS A 168 -17.66 14.72 -13.97
C LYS A 168 -18.46 14.15 -15.16
N ALA A 169 -17.93 14.26 -16.37
CA ALA A 169 -18.59 13.72 -17.56
C ALA A 169 -18.72 12.19 -17.51
N LEU A 170 -17.73 11.50 -16.98
CA LEU A 170 -17.76 10.04 -16.79
C LEU A 170 -18.71 9.63 -15.65
N GLN A 171 -18.73 10.39 -14.54
CA GLN A 171 -19.67 10.19 -13.44
C GLN A 171 -21.13 10.31 -13.89
N GLN A 172 -21.45 11.26 -14.79
CA GLN A 172 -22.77 11.39 -15.40
C GLN A 172 -23.17 10.18 -16.27
N GLN A 173 -22.19 9.42 -16.77
CA GLN A 173 -22.39 8.18 -17.50
C GLN A 173 -22.39 6.93 -16.61
N GLY A 174 -22.32 7.09 -15.27
CA GLY A 174 -22.36 6.00 -14.32
C GLY A 174 -20.98 5.43 -13.93
N PHE A 175 -19.87 6.02 -14.38
CA PHE A 175 -18.53 5.60 -14.00
C PHE A 175 -18.03 6.39 -12.79
N TYR A 176 -17.83 5.75 -11.66
CA TYR A 176 -17.30 6.40 -10.46
C TYR A 176 -15.77 6.52 -10.54
N ILE A 177 -15.29 7.67 -10.99
CA ILE A 177 -13.87 8.00 -11.16
C ILE A 177 -13.56 9.27 -10.38
N MET A 178 -12.47 9.25 -9.63
CA MET A 178 -12.03 10.37 -8.81
C MET A 178 -11.03 11.26 -9.56
N PRO A 179 -11.24 12.60 -9.60
CA PRO A 179 -10.28 13.53 -10.16
C PRO A 179 -9.18 13.81 -9.13
N VAL A 180 -8.11 13.02 -9.15
CA VAL A 180 -6.94 13.27 -8.32
C VAL A 180 -6.16 14.46 -8.86
N ARG A 181 -5.73 15.36 -8.00
CA ARG A 181 -5.00 16.58 -8.34
C ARG A 181 -3.84 16.74 -7.36
N PRO A 182 -2.69 17.30 -7.80
CA PRO A 182 -1.61 17.65 -6.88
C PRO A 182 -2.01 18.74 -5.90
#